data_95790e7e76fa4eed4b93ddd0a6a63bb8
#
_entry.id   95790e7e76fa4eed4b93ddd0a6a63bb8
#
_cell.length_a   1.000
_cell.length_b   1.000
_cell.length_c   1.000
_cell.angle_alpha   90.00
_cell.angle_beta   90.00
_cell.angle_gamma   90.00
#
_symmetry.space_group_name_H-M   'P 1'
#
loop_
_entity.id
_entity.type
_entity.pdbx_description
1 polymer ?
#
loop_
_entity_poly.entity_id
_entity_poly.type
_entity_poly.pdbx_seq_one_letter_code
_entity_poly.pdbx_strand_id
1 'polypeptide(L)'
;MRQYPRWYYDEFKQSGADYADIEEVNTYDLRMQNLRNIENESNRIRELLKLKKSDVVLEIGTGTGELALNISAHCKQVIAIDVSKMMINFARRKAESQNKTNIQFYNAGFLTYENHDELFDVIVTQLALHHLPDYWKMMALRRIYGMLKEEGKFYLHDVVFPSSIQNYDSYFDKIITDLEISAGDKIAEETEIHIKEEFSTLDWVMEGLLTGVGFYIEYIKYDGFMASYICKK
;
A
#
# COMPACT_ATOMS: atom_id res chain seq x y z
N MET A 1 3.18 -23.71 8.63
CA MET A 1 3.67 -22.33 8.83
C MET A 1 5.18 -22.35 8.77
N ARG A 2 5.77 -21.48 7.95
CA ARG A 2 7.23 -21.31 7.91
C ARG A 2 7.68 -20.74 9.25
N GLN A 3 8.65 -21.37 9.89
CA GLN A 3 9.22 -20.84 11.13
C GLN A 3 10.29 -19.81 10.76
N TYR A 4 10.00 -18.53 10.97
CA TYR A 4 10.96 -17.47 10.71
C TYR A 4 12.04 -17.41 11.80
N PRO A 5 13.29 -17.06 11.48
CA PRO A 5 14.35 -16.87 12.47
C PRO A 5 13.99 -15.74 13.45
N ARG A 6 14.58 -15.75 14.64
CA ARG A 6 14.31 -14.75 15.69
C ARG A 6 14.64 -13.30 15.29
N TRP A 7 15.54 -13.12 14.33
CA TRP A 7 15.95 -11.81 13.80
C TRP A 7 15.07 -11.35 12.63
N TYR A 8 14.14 -12.18 12.16
CA TYR A 8 13.24 -11.80 11.07
C TYR A 8 12.25 -10.74 11.56
N TYR A 9 12.01 -9.72 10.76
CA TYR A 9 11.08 -8.66 11.11
C TYR A 9 9.65 -9.20 11.21
N ASP A 10 8.98 -8.84 12.27
CA ASP A 10 7.59 -9.20 12.49
C ASP A 10 6.68 -8.09 11.93
N GLU A 11 6.27 -8.25 10.69
CA GLU A 11 5.40 -7.28 10.02
C GLU A 11 3.95 -7.26 10.56
N PHE A 12 3.57 -8.24 11.39
CA PHE A 12 2.28 -8.22 12.09
C PHE A 12 2.29 -7.31 13.31
N LYS A 13 3.48 -6.94 13.78
CA LYS A 13 3.64 -5.94 14.84
C LYS A 13 3.61 -4.56 14.21
N GLN A 14 2.42 -3.96 14.15
CA GLN A 14 2.22 -2.63 13.60
C GLN A 14 2.89 -1.56 14.48
N SER A 15 3.47 -0.55 13.83
CA SER A 15 3.91 0.71 14.43
C SER A 15 2.94 1.79 13.94
N GLY A 16 2.61 2.76 14.80
CA GLY A 16 1.66 3.83 14.45
C GLY A 16 0.20 3.44 14.77
N ALA A 17 -0.72 3.63 13.84
CA ALA A 17 -2.15 3.39 14.04
C ALA A 17 -2.47 1.91 14.31
N ASP A 18 -3.33 1.63 15.29
CA ASP A 18 -3.77 0.29 15.65
C ASP A 18 -5.00 -0.14 14.82
N TYR A 19 -4.76 -0.85 13.72
CA TYR A 19 -5.80 -1.43 12.86
C TYR A 19 -6.37 -2.77 13.38
N ALA A 20 -6.11 -3.12 14.64
CA ALA A 20 -6.72 -4.28 15.30
C ALA A 20 -8.04 -3.92 16.02
N ASP A 21 -8.33 -2.63 16.23
CA ASP A 21 -9.56 -2.16 16.85
C ASP A 21 -10.74 -2.21 15.86
N ILE A 22 -11.86 -2.82 16.28
CA ILE A 22 -13.06 -2.98 15.47
C ILE A 22 -13.77 -1.64 15.19
N GLU A 23 -13.73 -0.70 16.13
CA GLU A 23 -14.32 0.63 15.95
C GLU A 23 -13.52 1.42 14.92
N GLU A 24 -12.19 1.30 14.97
CA GLU A 24 -11.30 1.91 13.99
C GLU A 24 -11.56 1.39 12.58
N VAL A 25 -11.67 0.07 12.40
CA VAL A 25 -11.97 -0.56 11.11
C VAL A 25 -13.34 -0.13 10.56
N ASN A 26 -14.38 -0.06 11.41
CA ASN A 26 -15.73 0.32 10.99
C ASN A 26 -15.84 1.79 10.56
N THR A 27 -15.03 2.67 11.13
CA THR A 27 -15.04 4.11 10.81
C THR A 27 -14.01 4.48 9.74
N TYR A 28 -13.07 3.59 9.44
CA TYR A 28 -11.96 3.82 8.52
C TYR A 28 -12.42 4.31 7.14
N ASP A 29 -13.37 3.60 6.51
CA ASP A 29 -13.85 3.96 5.17
C ASP A 29 -14.49 5.35 5.15
N LEU A 30 -15.32 5.69 6.14
CA LEU A 30 -15.96 7.01 6.22
C LEU A 30 -14.92 8.11 6.41
N ARG A 31 -13.89 7.87 7.22
CA ARG A 31 -12.81 8.80 7.45
C ARG A 31 -11.95 9.00 6.19
N MET A 32 -11.60 7.91 5.53
CA MET A 32 -10.83 7.97 4.28
C MET A 32 -11.59 8.64 3.13
N GLN A 33 -12.91 8.46 3.03
CA GLN A 33 -13.74 9.13 2.03
C GLN A 33 -13.76 10.66 2.19
N ASN A 34 -13.56 11.19 3.39
CA ASN A 34 -13.42 12.62 3.63
C ASN A 34 -12.06 13.18 3.16
N LEU A 35 -11.04 12.33 3.06
CA LEU A 35 -9.68 12.71 2.68
C LEU A 35 -9.39 12.51 1.20
N ARG A 36 -9.99 11.48 0.59
CA ARG A 36 -9.64 11.05 -0.75
C ARG A 36 -10.83 10.43 -1.47
N ASN A 37 -10.89 10.62 -2.79
CA ASN A 37 -11.88 9.97 -3.62
C ASN A 37 -11.36 8.62 -4.11
N ILE A 38 -11.65 7.56 -3.37
CA ILE A 38 -11.14 6.21 -3.60
C ILE A 38 -11.57 5.66 -4.97
N GLU A 39 -12.78 5.96 -5.42
CA GLU A 39 -13.27 5.52 -6.74
C GLU A 39 -12.44 6.16 -7.87
N ASN A 40 -12.24 7.47 -7.82
CA ASN A 40 -11.42 8.19 -8.80
C ASN A 40 -9.97 7.71 -8.79
N GLU A 41 -9.41 7.45 -7.61
CA GLU A 41 -8.05 6.89 -7.48
C GLU A 41 -7.96 5.48 -8.08
N SER A 42 -8.92 4.61 -7.79
CA SER A 42 -8.97 3.26 -8.34
C SER A 42 -9.08 3.28 -9.88
N ASN A 43 -9.92 4.17 -10.41
CA ASN A 43 -10.05 4.37 -11.86
C ASN A 43 -8.73 4.84 -12.49
N ARG A 44 -8.06 5.80 -11.83
CA ARG A 44 -6.75 6.28 -12.27
C ARG A 44 -5.68 5.19 -12.25
N ILE A 45 -5.61 4.40 -11.18
CA ILE A 45 -4.67 3.26 -11.09
C ILE A 45 -4.92 2.27 -12.21
N ARG A 46 -6.18 1.91 -12.44
CA ARG A 46 -6.59 1.01 -13.54
C ARG A 46 -6.12 1.53 -14.91
N GLU A 47 -6.31 2.82 -15.18
CA GLU A 47 -5.91 3.45 -16.44
C GLU A 47 -4.39 3.51 -16.60
N LEU A 48 -3.68 3.94 -15.56
CA LEU A 48 -2.22 4.01 -15.55
C LEU A 48 -1.57 2.64 -15.78
N LEU A 49 -2.09 1.61 -15.12
CA LEU A 49 -1.61 0.23 -15.26
C LEU A 49 -2.10 -0.43 -16.54
N LYS A 50 -3.13 0.13 -17.20
CA LYS A 50 -3.81 -0.46 -18.37
C LYS A 50 -4.31 -1.87 -18.08
N LEU A 51 -4.99 -2.05 -16.94
CA LEU A 51 -5.49 -3.35 -16.49
C LEU A 51 -6.38 -4.02 -17.55
N LYS A 52 -6.18 -5.32 -17.75
CA LYS A 52 -6.90 -6.16 -18.68
C LYS A 52 -7.74 -7.20 -17.97
N LYS A 53 -8.80 -7.64 -18.59
CA LYS A 53 -9.67 -8.73 -18.10
C LYS A 53 -8.96 -10.06 -17.88
N SER A 54 -7.80 -10.27 -18.50
CA SER A 54 -6.96 -11.44 -18.34
C SER A 54 -6.01 -11.38 -17.15
N ASP A 55 -5.80 -10.19 -16.58
CA ASP A 55 -4.74 -9.97 -15.60
C ASP A 55 -5.09 -10.57 -14.23
N VAL A 56 -4.07 -11.15 -13.60
CA VAL A 56 -4.09 -11.56 -12.19
C VAL A 56 -3.34 -10.52 -11.38
N VAL A 57 -4.02 -9.93 -10.41
CA VAL A 57 -3.54 -8.81 -9.61
C VAL A 57 -3.30 -9.24 -8.17
N LEU A 58 -2.16 -8.85 -7.58
CA LEU A 58 -1.92 -8.90 -6.15
C LEU A 58 -2.01 -7.49 -5.57
N GLU A 59 -2.84 -7.30 -4.56
CA GLU A 59 -2.86 -6.09 -3.74
C GLU A 59 -2.29 -6.40 -2.35
N ILE A 60 -1.25 -5.66 -1.94
CA ILE A 60 -0.57 -5.81 -0.65
C ILE A 60 -0.92 -4.61 0.22
N GLY A 61 -1.43 -4.85 1.43
CA GLY A 61 -1.97 -3.81 2.31
C GLY A 61 -3.36 -3.37 1.85
N THR A 62 -4.25 -4.36 1.60
CA THR A 62 -5.58 -4.07 1.04
C THR A 62 -6.52 -3.31 1.98
N GLY A 63 -6.24 -3.30 3.29
CA GLY A 63 -7.10 -2.68 4.30
C GLY A 63 -8.54 -3.20 4.20
N THR A 64 -9.50 -2.30 4.06
CA THR A 64 -10.93 -2.61 3.91
C THR A 64 -11.33 -3.12 2.52
N GLY A 65 -10.35 -3.31 1.60
CA GLY A 65 -10.55 -3.93 0.30
C GLY A 65 -11.11 -3.00 -0.79
N GLU A 66 -11.11 -1.68 -0.59
CA GLU A 66 -11.73 -0.74 -1.54
C GLU A 66 -11.14 -0.84 -2.95
N LEU A 67 -9.81 -0.82 -3.07
CA LEU A 67 -9.18 -0.94 -4.38
C LEU A 67 -9.46 -2.30 -5.01
N ALA A 68 -9.30 -3.41 -4.25
CA ALA A 68 -9.61 -4.76 -4.73
C ALA A 68 -11.02 -4.87 -5.29
N LEU A 69 -12.02 -4.33 -4.56
CA LEU A 69 -13.42 -4.32 -4.97
C LEU A 69 -13.64 -3.55 -6.29
N ASN A 70 -13.03 -2.36 -6.40
CA ASN A 70 -13.17 -1.50 -7.56
C ASN A 70 -12.51 -2.09 -8.82
N ILE A 71 -11.29 -2.65 -8.70
CA ILE A 71 -10.57 -3.20 -9.84
C ILE A 71 -11.02 -4.62 -10.23
N SER A 72 -11.68 -5.36 -9.34
CA SER A 72 -12.12 -6.75 -9.58
C SER A 72 -12.95 -6.91 -10.85
N ALA A 73 -13.78 -5.91 -11.16
CA ALA A 73 -14.57 -5.90 -12.40
C ALA A 73 -13.73 -5.76 -13.68
N HIS A 74 -12.43 -5.49 -13.59
CA HIS A 74 -11.55 -5.15 -14.72
C HIS A 74 -10.39 -6.13 -14.91
N CYS A 75 -10.28 -7.17 -14.10
CA CYS A 75 -9.24 -8.20 -14.17
C CYS A 75 -9.82 -9.60 -14.03
N LYS A 76 -9.00 -10.63 -14.25
CA LYS A 76 -9.38 -12.04 -14.09
C LYS A 76 -9.59 -12.37 -12.62
N GLN A 77 -8.65 -11.94 -11.78
CA GLN A 77 -8.63 -12.27 -10.36
C GLN A 77 -7.85 -11.21 -9.58
N VAL A 78 -8.27 -10.95 -8.36
CA VAL A 78 -7.53 -10.18 -7.36
C VAL A 78 -7.18 -11.10 -6.20
N ILE A 79 -5.91 -11.11 -5.83
CA ILE A 79 -5.44 -11.62 -4.55
C ILE A 79 -5.21 -10.39 -3.68
N ALA A 80 -5.89 -10.29 -2.55
CA ALA A 80 -5.84 -9.14 -1.64
C ALA A 80 -5.30 -9.58 -0.28
N ILE A 81 -4.21 -9.00 0.17
CA ILE A 81 -3.57 -9.39 1.42
C ILE A 81 -3.40 -8.21 2.37
N ASP A 82 -3.51 -8.50 3.67
CA ASP A 82 -3.26 -7.54 4.74
C ASP A 82 -2.78 -8.25 6.01
N VAL A 83 -1.91 -7.60 6.79
CA VAL A 83 -1.43 -8.10 8.07
C VAL A 83 -2.50 -8.02 9.16
N SER A 84 -3.46 -7.11 9.05
CA SER A 84 -4.61 -7.02 9.95
C SER A 84 -5.69 -8.05 9.58
N LYS A 85 -5.87 -9.04 10.47
CA LYS A 85 -6.94 -10.01 10.32
C LYS A 85 -8.33 -9.37 10.36
N MET A 86 -8.47 -8.26 11.09
CA MET A 86 -9.73 -7.52 11.19
C MET A 86 -10.07 -6.88 9.85
N MET A 87 -9.11 -6.20 9.21
CA MET A 87 -9.26 -5.62 7.87
C MET A 87 -9.65 -6.69 6.84
N ILE A 88 -8.95 -7.83 6.82
CA ILE A 88 -9.27 -8.95 5.92
C ILE A 88 -10.69 -9.47 6.13
N ASN A 89 -11.13 -9.63 7.37
CA ASN A 89 -12.49 -10.08 7.65
C ASN A 89 -13.55 -9.06 7.22
N PHE A 90 -13.26 -7.77 7.38
CA PHE A 90 -14.13 -6.69 6.94
C PHE A 90 -14.21 -6.65 5.40
N ALA A 91 -13.08 -6.65 4.71
CA ALA A 91 -12.99 -6.66 3.25
C ALA A 91 -13.72 -7.86 2.62
N ARG A 92 -13.59 -9.05 3.22
CA ARG A 92 -14.28 -10.26 2.77
C ARG A 92 -15.79 -10.11 2.85
N ARG A 93 -16.33 -9.67 4.01
CA ARG A 93 -17.78 -9.43 4.16
C ARG A 93 -18.30 -8.39 3.17
N LYS A 94 -17.52 -7.35 2.91
CA LYS A 94 -17.85 -6.31 1.94
C LYS A 94 -17.90 -6.87 0.51
N ALA A 95 -16.93 -7.71 0.13
CA ALA A 95 -16.92 -8.39 -1.16
C ALA A 95 -18.12 -9.34 -1.34
N GLU A 96 -18.44 -10.12 -0.32
CA GLU A 96 -19.61 -11.00 -0.29
C GLU A 96 -20.93 -10.22 -0.48
N SER A 97 -21.10 -9.11 0.24
CA SER A 97 -22.28 -8.25 0.13
C SER A 97 -22.45 -7.63 -1.26
N GLN A 98 -21.37 -7.44 -1.99
CA GLN A 98 -21.35 -6.92 -3.36
C GLN A 98 -21.30 -8.02 -4.43
N ASN A 99 -21.42 -9.29 -4.05
CA ASN A 99 -21.34 -10.45 -4.95
C ASN A 99 -20.03 -10.49 -5.78
N LYS A 100 -18.90 -10.07 -5.21
CA LYS A 100 -17.59 -10.14 -5.85
C LYS A 100 -17.00 -11.54 -5.64
N THR A 101 -16.91 -12.33 -6.70
CA THR A 101 -16.50 -13.75 -6.63
C THR A 101 -15.06 -14.01 -7.08
N ASN A 102 -14.40 -13.02 -7.67
CA ASN A 102 -13.05 -13.14 -8.21
C ASN A 102 -11.98 -12.46 -7.33
N ILE A 103 -12.26 -12.27 -6.03
CA ILE A 103 -11.31 -11.75 -5.05
C ILE A 103 -11.02 -12.82 -4.00
N GLN A 104 -9.76 -13.07 -3.73
CA GLN A 104 -9.31 -13.94 -2.63
C GLN A 104 -8.57 -13.11 -1.59
N PHE A 105 -8.91 -13.31 -0.32
CA PHE A 105 -8.35 -12.55 0.80
C PHE A 105 -7.49 -13.42 1.70
N TYR A 106 -6.26 -12.99 2.00
CA TYR A 106 -5.34 -13.69 2.88
C TYR A 106 -4.76 -12.77 3.95
N ASN A 107 -4.65 -13.28 5.18
CA ASN A 107 -3.96 -12.58 6.25
C ASN A 107 -2.45 -12.84 6.15
N ALA A 108 -1.76 -11.95 5.48
CA ALA A 108 -0.33 -11.98 5.18
C ALA A 108 0.16 -10.57 4.81
N GLY A 109 1.46 -10.36 4.78
CA GLY A 109 2.07 -9.11 4.35
C GLY A 109 3.16 -9.29 3.30
N PHE A 110 4.00 -8.28 3.14
CA PHE A 110 5.10 -8.23 2.18
C PHE A 110 6.11 -9.37 2.36
N LEU A 111 6.36 -9.74 3.62
CA LEU A 111 7.41 -10.68 3.99
C LEU A 111 6.89 -12.10 4.21
N THR A 112 5.58 -12.26 4.43
CA THR A 112 4.98 -13.54 4.85
C THR A 112 4.06 -14.16 3.80
N TYR A 113 3.59 -13.39 2.80
CA TYR A 113 2.77 -13.95 1.73
C TYR A 113 3.60 -14.95 0.91
N GLU A 114 3.11 -16.17 0.79
CA GLU A 114 3.71 -17.22 -0.06
C GLU A 114 2.82 -17.41 -1.29
N ASN A 115 3.37 -17.09 -2.46
CA ASN A 115 2.69 -17.36 -3.73
C ASN A 115 2.97 -18.80 -4.16
N HIS A 116 1.92 -19.60 -4.28
CA HIS A 116 2.00 -21.00 -4.70
C HIS A 116 1.44 -21.24 -6.11
N ASP A 117 0.84 -20.20 -6.69
CA ASP A 117 0.14 -20.27 -7.97
C ASP A 117 0.93 -19.57 -9.10
N GLU A 118 0.22 -19.09 -10.10
CA GLU A 118 0.80 -18.34 -11.21
C GLU A 118 1.34 -16.97 -10.79
N LEU A 119 2.37 -16.48 -11.49
CA LEU A 119 2.93 -15.15 -11.32
C LEU A 119 1.88 -14.07 -11.66
N PHE A 120 2.05 -12.88 -11.08
CA PHE A 120 1.12 -11.77 -11.24
C PHE A 120 1.45 -10.93 -12.48
N ASP A 121 0.42 -10.47 -13.18
CA ASP A 121 0.54 -9.46 -14.23
C ASP A 121 0.79 -8.08 -13.62
N VAL A 122 0.15 -7.82 -12.49
CA VAL A 122 0.24 -6.55 -11.77
C VAL A 122 0.30 -6.79 -10.27
N ILE A 123 1.17 -6.06 -9.57
CA ILE A 123 1.17 -5.96 -8.10
C ILE A 123 0.97 -4.50 -7.72
N VAL A 124 0.11 -4.27 -6.74
CA VAL A 124 -0.25 -2.93 -6.26
C VAL A 124 -0.06 -2.85 -4.75
N THR A 125 0.45 -1.74 -4.27
CA THR A 125 0.42 -1.39 -2.85
C THR A 125 0.21 0.10 -2.67
N GLN A 126 -0.62 0.47 -1.69
CA GLN A 126 -0.89 1.85 -1.33
C GLN A 126 -0.79 2.02 0.18
N LEU A 127 -0.01 2.99 0.62
CA LEU A 127 0.10 3.39 2.03
C LEU A 127 0.36 2.21 2.98
N ALA A 128 1.31 1.34 2.61
CA ALA A 128 1.60 0.15 3.38
C ALA A 128 3.10 -0.17 3.48
N LEU A 129 3.91 0.19 2.48
CA LEU A 129 5.33 -0.18 2.47
C LEU A 129 6.14 0.61 3.52
N HIS A 130 5.68 1.80 3.91
CA HIS A 130 6.29 2.62 4.96
C HIS A 130 6.27 1.97 6.35
N HIS A 131 5.46 0.94 6.58
CA HIS A 131 5.50 0.16 7.82
C HIS A 131 6.75 -0.74 7.94
N LEU A 132 7.55 -0.88 6.88
CA LEU A 132 8.79 -1.64 6.90
C LEU A 132 10.01 -0.73 6.97
N PRO A 133 11.02 -1.00 7.84
CA PRO A 133 12.34 -0.37 7.74
C PRO A 133 12.99 -0.62 6.38
N ASP A 134 13.91 0.24 5.93
CA ASP A 134 14.45 0.23 4.55
C ASP A 134 15.10 -1.11 4.15
N TYR A 135 15.81 -1.77 5.06
CA TYR A 135 16.30 -3.13 4.79
C TYR A 135 15.17 -4.10 4.41
N TRP A 136 14.05 -4.03 5.14
CA TRP A 136 12.91 -4.90 4.93
C TRP A 136 12.06 -4.46 3.74
N LYS A 137 12.04 -3.15 3.39
CA LYS A 137 11.51 -2.68 2.10
C LYS A 137 12.27 -3.32 0.93
N MET A 138 13.61 -3.36 0.99
CA MET A 138 14.43 -4.04 -0.04
C MET A 138 14.04 -5.51 -0.16
N MET A 139 13.85 -6.22 0.97
CA MET A 139 13.44 -7.62 0.96
C MET A 139 12.02 -7.81 0.39
N ALA A 140 11.10 -6.93 0.76
CA ALA A 140 9.73 -6.90 0.24
C ALA A 140 9.72 -6.67 -1.29
N LEU A 141 10.46 -5.67 -1.76
CA LEU A 141 10.56 -5.35 -3.19
C LEU A 141 11.19 -6.49 -4.01
N ARG A 142 12.19 -7.20 -3.46
CA ARG A 142 12.75 -8.42 -4.11
C ARG A 142 11.70 -9.53 -4.23
N ARG A 143 10.85 -9.71 -3.22
CA ARG A 143 9.76 -10.69 -3.26
C ARG A 143 8.70 -10.27 -4.30
N ILE A 144 8.32 -9.00 -4.33
CA ILE A 144 7.43 -8.43 -5.35
C ILE A 144 7.98 -8.68 -6.75
N TYR A 145 9.26 -8.35 -6.98
CA TYR A 145 9.91 -8.57 -8.28
C TYR A 145 9.88 -10.05 -8.69
N GLY A 146 10.15 -10.97 -7.74
CA GLY A 146 10.11 -12.41 -7.98
C GLY A 146 8.72 -12.96 -8.28
N MET A 147 7.66 -12.33 -7.76
CA MET A 147 6.27 -12.73 -7.99
C MET A 147 5.65 -12.15 -9.27
N LEU A 148 6.29 -11.15 -9.90
CA LEU A 148 5.82 -10.58 -11.16
C LEU A 148 6.21 -11.45 -12.36
N LYS A 149 5.33 -11.54 -13.34
CA LYS A 149 5.66 -12.02 -14.69
C LYS A 149 6.70 -11.11 -15.34
N GLU A 150 7.41 -11.62 -16.38
CA GLU A 150 8.16 -10.76 -17.27
C GLU A 150 7.22 -9.72 -17.89
N GLU A 151 7.69 -8.46 -17.99
CA GLU A 151 6.88 -7.31 -18.41
C GLU A 151 5.73 -6.95 -17.43
N GLY A 152 5.64 -7.63 -16.27
CA GLY A 152 4.67 -7.33 -15.21
C GLY A 152 4.93 -5.98 -14.57
N LYS A 153 3.87 -5.36 -14.01
CA LYS A 153 3.93 -4.01 -13.44
C LYS A 153 3.74 -4.00 -11.93
N PHE A 154 4.51 -3.16 -11.29
CA PHE A 154 4.37 -2.83 -9.88
C PHE A 154 3.94 -1.37 -9.73
N TYR A 155 2.83 -1.15 -9.04
CA TYR A 155 2.39 0.18 -8.62
C TYR A 155 2.62 0.34 -7.13
N LEU A 156 3.35 1.39 -6.77
CA LEU A 156 3.58 1.82 -5.40
C LEU A 156 3.05 3.25 -5.24
N HIS A 157 2.19 3.46 -4.25
CA HIS A 157 1.80 4.79 -3.78
C HIS A 157 2.04 4.86 -2.27
N ASP A 158 2.92 5.73 -1.83
CA ASP A 158 3.32 5.74 -0.42
C ASP A 158 3.83 7.10 0.05
N VAL A 159 3.99 7.23 1.37
CA VAL A 159 4.64 8.39 1.99
C VAL A 159 6.14 8.34 1.70
N VAL A 160 6.61 9.33 0.96
CA VAL A 160 8.01 9.48 0.56
C VAL A 160 8.40 10.94 0.69
N PHE A 161 9.33 11.23 1.59
CA PHE A 161 9.72 12.59 1.89
C PHE A 161 10.68 13.15 0.80
N PRO A 162 10.38 14.35 0.27
CA PRO A 162 11.26 14.98 -0.72
C PRO A 162 12.60 15.36 -0.10
N SER A 163 13.70 14.91 -0.67
CA SER A 163 15.06 15.26 -0.21
C SER A 163 15.44 16.72 -0.48
N SER A 164 14.68 17.42 -1.32
CA SER A 164 14.92 18.83 -1.67
C SER A 164 14.48 19.83 -0.60
N ILE A 165 13.82 19.38 0.49
CA ILE A 165 13.35 20.24 1.56
C ILE A 165 14.56 20.80 2.34
N GLN A 166 14.67 22.12 2.37
CA GLN A 166 15.75 22.79 3.11
C GLN A 166 15.37 23.14 4.55
N ASN A 167 14.09 23.40 4.81
CA ASN A 167 13.57 23.73 6.14
C ASN A 167 12.46 22.73 6.51
N TYR A 168 12.85 21.69 7.22
CA TYR A 168 11.95 20.59 7.63
C TYR A 168 10.89 21.07 8.62
N ASP A 169 11.25 21.93 9.58
CA ASP A 169 10.33 22.42 10.60
C ASP A 169 9.13 23.10 9.93
N SER A 170 9.40 24.13 9.12
CA SER A 170 8.33 24.86 8.42
C SER A 170 7.54 23.98 7.44
N TYR A 171 8.19 22.96 6.87
CA TYR A 171 7.51 22.06 5.94
C TYR A 171 6.51 21.15 6.64
N PHE A 172 6.91 20.50 7.73
CA PHE A 172 6.02 19.63 8.49
C PHE A 172 4.98 20.40 9.27
N ASP A 173 5.33 21.54 9.89
CA ASP A 173 4.36 22.42 10.57
C ASP A 173 3.24 22.84 9.61
N LYS A 174 3.60 23.19 8.37
CA LYS A 174 2.61 23.55 7.35
C LYS A 174 1.70 22.37 7.00
N ILE A 175 2.25 21.17 6.81
CA ILE A 175 1.46 19.96 6.49
C ILE A 175 0.47 19.67 7.63
N ILE A 176 0.92 19.67 8.87
CA ILE A 176 0.07 19.39 10.03
C ILE A 176 -1.05 20.43 10.12
N THR A 177 -0.71 21.73 10.02
CA THR A 177 -1.71 22.81 10.05
C THR A 177 -2.72 22.70 8.90
N ASP A 178 -2.27 22.41 7.67
CA ASP A 178 -3.16 22.24 6.52
C ASP A 178 -4.11 21.04 6.73
N LEU A 179 -3.65 19.96 7.35
CA LEU A 179 -4.46 18.79 7.68
C LEU A 179 -5.45 19.06 8.82
N GLU A 180 -5.06 19.77 9.86
CA GLU A 180 -5.98 20.21 10.93
C GLU A 180 -7.18 20.97 10.34
N ILE A 181 -6.91 21.91 9.43
CA ILE A 181 -7.93 22.74 8.80
C ILE A 181 -8.82 21.94 7.84
N SER A 182 -8.23 21.04 7.04
CA SER A 182 -8.93 20.37 5.95
C SER A 182 -9.58 19.03 6.34
N ALA A 183 -9.00 18.34 7.34
CA ALA A 183 -9.37 16.97 7.69
C ALA A 183 -9.62 16.74 9.20
N GLY A 184 -9.31 17.74 10.02
CA GLY A 184 -9.52 17.74 11.46
C GLY A 184 -8.34 17.19 12.28
N ASP A 185 -8.39 17.48 13.60
CA ASP A 185 -7.30 17.26 14.54
C ASP A 185 -6.81 15.79 14.56
N LYS A 186 -7.72 14.82 14.49
CA LYS A 186 -7.37 13.40 14.54
C LYS A 186 -6.42 12.99 13.39
N ILE A 187 -6.65 13.49 12.20
CA ILE A 187 -5.80 13.17 11.03
C ILE A 187 -4.43 13.85 11.17
N ALA A 188 -4.40 15.06 11.68
CA ALA A 188 -3.15 15.76 11.98
C ALA A 188 -2.31 15.00 13.02
N GLU A 189 -2.93 14.56 14.14
CA GLU A 189 -2.29 13.74 15.16
C GLU A 189 -1.76 12.41 14.61
N GLU A 190 -2.56 11.69 13.78
CA GLU A 190 -2.13 10.46 13.12
C GLU A 190 -0.94 10.71 12.18
N THR A 191 -0.91 11.84 11.46
CA THR A 191 0.22 12.22 10.61
C THR A 191 1.47 12.54 11.42
N GLU A 192 1.33 13.20 12.57
CA GLU A 192 2.46 13.43 13.48
C GLU A 192 3.06 12.10 13.98
N ILE A 193 2.21 11.15 14.38
CA ILE A 193 2.63 9.80 14.80
C ILE A 193 3.36 9.11 13.64
N HIS A 194 2.80 9.18 12.44
CA HIS A 194 3.42 8.62 11.24
C HIS A 194 4.83 9.17 11.00
N ILE A 195 5.01 10.50 11.06
CA ILE A 195 6.32 11.13 10.85
C ILE A 195 7.34 10.68 11.91
N LYS A 196 6.90 10.48 13.15
CA LYS A 196 7.77 10.14 14.29
C LYS A 196 8.12 8.66 14.40
N GLU A 197 7.17 7.77 14.07
CA GLU A 197 7.23 6.35 14.46
C GLU A 197 7.24 5.38 13.29
N GLU A 198 6.80 5.80 12.09
CA GLU A 198 6.80 4.94 10.93
C GLU A 198 8.05 5.13 10.06
N PHE A 199 8.29 4.16 9.16
CA PHE A 199 9.54 4.09 8.41
C PHE A 199 9.42 4.69 7.01
N SER A 200 8.78 5.88 6.89
CA SER A 200 8.82 6.63 5.63
C SER A 200 10.27 6.98 5.27
N THR A 201 10.58 6.95 3.98
CA THR A 201 11.94 7.17 3.50
C THR A 201 12.02 8.34 2.53
N LEU A 202 13.24 8.73 2.14
CA LEU A 202 13.47 9.80 1.17
C LEU A 202 13.24 9.33 -0.26
N ASP A 203 12.94 10.26 -1.15
CA ASP A 203 12.69 10.02 -2.58
C ASP A 203 13.82 9.23 -3.26
N TRP A 204 15.07 9.69 -3.15
CA TRP A 204 16.23 9.02 -3.74
C TRP A 204 16.52 7.64 -3.12
N VAL A 205 16.16 7.42 -1.85
CA VAL A 205 16.29 6.10 -1.20
C VAL A 205 15.28 5.15 -1.81
N MET A 206 14.00 5.57 -1.94
CA MET A 206 12.96 4.74 -2.56
C MET A 206 13.32 4.38 -4.01
N GLU A 207 13.73 5.36 -4.80
CA GLU A 207 14.17 5.11 -6.17
C GLU A 207 15.38 4.17 -6.23
N GLY A 208 16.35 4.33 -5.31
CA GLY A 208 17.50 3.44 -5.17
C GLY A 208 17.10 2.02 -4.78
N LEU A 209 16.11 1.84 -3.91
CA LEU A 209 15.58 0.52 -3.54
C LEU A 209 14.89 -0.15 -4.73
N LEU A 210 14.05 0.58 -5.47
CA LEU A 210 13.35 0.07 -6.65
C LEU A 210 14.32 -0.35 -7.75
N THR A 211 15.23 0.54 -8.13
CA THR A 211 16.22 0.26 -9.19
C THR A 211 17.25 -0.79 -8.77
N GLY A 212 17.66 -0.79 -7.49
CA GLY A 212 18.57 -1.77 -6.91
C GLY A 212 18.04 -3.20 -6.88
N VAL A 213 16.72 -3.38 -6.92
CA VAL A 213 16.06 -4.69 -7.08
C VAL A 213 16.02 -5.15 -8.53
N GLY A 214 16.08 -4.21 -9.48
CA GLY A 214 16.04 -4.47 -10.92
C GLY A 214 14.81 -3.89 -11.63
N PHE A 215 13.96 -3.16 -10.94
CA PHE A 215 12.84 -2.48 -11.57
C PHE A 215 13.29 -1.36 -12.51
N TYR A 216 12.63 -1.26 -13.65
CA TYR A 216 12.62 -0.06 -14.47
C TYR A 216 11.45 0.85 -14.06
N ILE A 217 11.75 2.07 -13.63
CA ILE A 217 10.72 3.02 -13.22
C ILE A 217 10.18 3.72 -14.49
N GLU A 218 8.95 3.40 -14.89
CA GLU A 218 8.29 3.99 -16.07
C GLU A 218 7.65 5.35 -15.75
N TYR A 219 7.24 5.57 -14.51
CA TYR A 219 6.49 6.77 -14.10
C TYR A 219 6.75 7.07 -12.63
N ILE A 220 6.92 8.35 -12.35
CA ILE A 220 6.98 8.90 -10.99
C ILE A 220 6.06 10.13 -10.95
N LYS A 221 5.27 10.23 -9.88
CA LYS A 221 4.57 11.47 -9.51
C LYS A 221 4.79 11.74 -8.04
N TYR A 222 5.31 12.92 -7.74
CA TYR A 222 5.37 13.46 -6.38
C TYR A 222 4.18 14.39 -6.15
N ASP A 223 3.60 14.34 -4.94
CA ASP A 223 2.48 15.16 -4.51
C ASP A 223 2.63 15.46 -3.01
N GLY A 224 3.28 16.57 -2.68
CA GLY A 224 3.70 16.88 -1.32
C GLY A 224 4.70 15.83 -0.80
N PHE A 225 4.33 15.16 0.30
CA PHE A 225 5.09 14.06 0.91
C PHE A 225 4.65 12.67 0.43
N MET A 226 3.85 12.62 -0.63
CA MET A 226 3.39 11.38 -1.25
C MET A 226 4.08 11.16 -2.58
N ALA A 227 4.39 9.92 -2.91
CA ALA A 227 4.90 9.55 -4.22
C ALA A 227 4.16 8.35 -4.81
N SER A 228 3.97 8.38 -6.13
CA SER A 228 3.45 7.24 -6.90
C SER A 228 4.49 6.80 -7.92
N TYR A 229 4.75 5.51 -7.97
CA TYR A 229 5.68 4.89 -8.90
C TYR A 229 4.96 3.82 -9.72
N ILE A 230 5.24 3.76 -11.02
CA ILE A 230 4.94 2.59 -11.84
C ILE A 230 6.27 2.01 -12.28
N CYS A 231 6.49 0.77 -11.89
CA CYS A 231 7.71 0.05 -12.16
C CYS A 231 7.40 -1.16 -13.04
N LYS A 232 8.34 -1.52 -13.90
CA LYS A 232 8.28 -2.67 -14.77
C LYS A 232 9.39 -3.64 -14.41
N LYS A 233 9.08 -4.93 -14.43
CA LYS A 233 10.06 -6.00 -14.34
C LYS A 233 10.77 -6.19 -15.66
#